data_b9d8f3b33deb99434b2f4148465647ee
#
_entry.id   b9d8f3b33deb99434b2f4148465647ee
#
_cell.length_a   1.000
_cell.length_b   1.000
_cell.length_c   1.000
_cell.angle_alpha   90.00
_cell.angle_beta   90.00
_cell.angle_gamma   90.00
#
_symmetry.space_group_name_H-M   'P 1'
#
loop_
_entity.id
_entity.type
_entity.pdbx_description
1 polymer ?
#
loop_
_entity_poly.entity_id
_entity_poly.type
_entity_poly.pdbx_seq_one_letter_code
_entity_poly.pdbx_strand_id
1 'polypeptide(L)'
;TEDDLKFENPLCKVIFEEFERNLNNQILLSTSYFKNLENQKVVSFVSHLESNDIELSYNWVDKYNIVTKSEGDDLYKSVMNSIYNFKYHKVDEVIFNIKSRIKSGDPDEDMLELLAEQMSWEKIKKSFSDKLGRIIIK
;
A
#
# COMPACT_ATOMS: atom_id res chain seq x y z
N THR A 1 13.55 6.98 11.01
CA THR A 1 12.74 5.88 11.55
C THR A 1 12.53 4.90 10.43
N GLU A 2 13.24 3.79 10.45
CA GLU A 2 13.01 2.67 9.55
C GLU A 2 11.64 2.11 9.90
N ASP A 3 10.68 2.33 9.00
CA ASP A 3 9.37 1.71 9.08
C ASP A 3 9.59 0.21 8.80
N ASP A 4 9.45 -0.63 9.80
CA ASP A 4 9.64 -2.09 9.71
C ASP A 4 8.47 -2.78 8.97
N LEU A 5 7.99 -2.11 7.92
CA LEU A 5 6.86 -2.56 7.10
C LEU A 5 7.34 -3.52 6.02
N LYS A 6 6.84 -4.75 6.05
CA LYS A 6 7.20 -5.81 5.09
C LYS A 6 6.02 -6.15 4.18
N PHE A 7 6.33 -6.46 2.93
CA PHE A 7 5.36 -7.04 2.01
C PHE A 7 5.08 -8.48 2.38
N GLU A 8 3.82 -8.87 2.49
CA GLU A 8 3.41 -10.25 2.73
C GLU A 8 3.44 -11.08 1.45
N ASN A 9 3.08 -10.45 0.31
CA ASN A 9 3.13 -11.11 -0.97
C ASN A 9 4.60 -11.36 -1.37
N PRO A 10 5.00 -12.63 -1.57
CA PRO A 10 6.39 -12.98 -1.90
C PRO A 10 6.87 -12.39 -3.23
N LEU A 11 5.96 -12.17 -4.20
CA LEU A 11 6.32 -11.55 -5.48
C LEU A 11 6.61 -10.06 -5.31
N CYS A 12 5.79 -9.35 -4.52
CA CYS A 12 6.05 -7.94 -4.18
C CYS A 12 7.37 -7.79 -3.42
N LYS A 13 7.67 -8.73 -2.51
CA LYS A 13 8.94 -8.74 -1.78
C LYS A 13 10.13 -8.86 -2.71
N VAL A 14 10.11 -9.81 -3.65
CA VAL A 14 11.18 -9.99 -4.64
C VAL A 14 11.36 -8.73 -5.50
N ILE A 15 10.26 -8.13 -5.98
CA ILE A 15 10.31 -6.90 -6.77
C ILE A 15 10.92 -5.76 -5.95
N PHE A 16 10.53 -5.62 -4.69
CA PHE A 16 11.05 -4.57 -3.82
C PHE A 16 12.55 -4.74 -3.54
N GLU A 17 12.99 -5.97 -3.25
CA GLU A 17 14.41 -6.29 -3.03
C GLU A 17 15.26 -6.00 -4.28
N GLU A 18 14.73 -6.25 -5.49
CA GLU A 18 15.40 -5.86 -6.74
C GLU A 18 15.51 -4.35 -6.91
N PHE A 19 14.42 -3.60 -6.58
CA PHE A 19 14.48 -2.15 -6.60
C PHE A 19 15.49 -1.61 -5.59
N GLU A 20 15.50 -2.10 -4.36
CA GLU A 20 16.42 -1.65 -3.31
C GLU A 20 17.89 -1.91 -3.70
N ARG A 21 18.18 -3.11 -4.22
CA ARG A 21 19.53 -3.46 -4.69
C ARG A 21 20.04 -2.55 -5.80
N ASN A 22 19.18 -2.26 -6.78
CA ASN A 22 19.57 -1.46 -7.95
C ASN A 22 19.58 0.04 -7.63
N LEU A 23 18.69 0.51 -6.75
CA LEU A 23 18.68 1.90 -6.31
C LEU A 23 19.97 2.26 -5.54
N ASN A 24 20.49 1.35 -4.73
CA ASN A 24 21.77 1.52 -4.04
C ASN A 24 22.94 1.66 -5.04
N ASN A 25 22.79 1.11 -6.25
CA ASN A 25 23.74 1.25 -7.36
C ASN A 25 23.39 2.43 -8.30
N GLN A 26 22.41 3.27 -7.92
CA GLN A 26 21.90 4.40 -8.73
C GLN A 26 21.31 3.98 -10.08
N ILE A 27 20.80 2.74 -10.18
CA ILE A 27 20.13 2.20 -11.36
C ILE A 27 18.63 2.27 -11.17
N LEU A 28 17.95 3.01 -12.05
CA LEU A 28 16.48 3.02 -12.10
C LEU A 28 15.99 1.85 -12.94
N LEU A 29 15.18 0.99 -12.33
CA LEU A 29 14.58 -0.15 -13.00
C LEU A 29 13.31 0.27 -13.75
N SER A 30 13.14 -0.26 -14.96
CA SER A 30 11.90 -0.15 -15.73
C SER A 30 11.08 -1.45 -15.62
N THR A 31 9.82 -1.42 -16.02
CA THR A 31 8.98 -2.63 -16.13
C THR A 31 9.59 -3.68 -17.06
N SER A 32 10.29 -3.24 -18.11
CA SER A 32 11.00 -4.13 -19.04
C SER A 32 12.08 -4.97 -18.35
N TYR A 33 12.73 -4.44 -17.32
CA TYR A 33 13.70 -5.20 -16.52
C TYR A 33 13.05 -6.44 -15.90
N PHE A 34 11.90 -6.25 -15.24
CA PHE A 34 11.20 -7.32 -14.56
C PHE A 34 10.59 -8.35 -15.51
N LYS A 35 10.25 -7.94 -16.75
CA LYS A 35 9.77 -8.87 -17.80
C LYS A 35 10.87 -9.77 -18.35
N ASN A 36 12.13 -9.41 -18.18
CA ASN A 36 13.29 -10.18 -18.64
C ASN A 36 13.94 -11.01 -17.53
N LEU A 37 13.35 -11.08 -16.35
CA LEU A 37 13.84 -11.93 -15.26
C LEU A 37 13.59 -13.42 -15.57
N GLU A 38 14.45 -14.28 -15.04
CA GLU A 38 14.28 -15.73 -15.14
C GLU A 38 13.06 -16.25 -14.37
N ASN A 39 12.63 -15.50 -13.34
CA ASN A 39 11.48 -15.86 -12.51
C ASN A 39 10.15 -15.59 -13.24
N GLN A 40 9.62 -16.62 -13.90
CA GLN A 40 8.38 -16.54 -14.66
C GLN A 40 7.16 -16.08 -13.84
N LYS A 41 7.12 -16.32 -12.53
CA LYS A 41 6.04 -15.84 -11.67
C LYS A 41 6.08 -14.32 -11.51
N VAL A 42 7.28 -13.73 -11.37
CA VAL A 42 7.46 -12.27 -11.33
C VAL A 42 7.10 -11.65 -12.68
N VAL A 43 7.57 -12.26 -13.78
CA VAL A 43 7.27 -11.81 -15.15
C VAL A 43 5.76 -11.77 -15.39
N SER A 44 5.06 -12.87 -15.07
CA SER A 44 3.60 -12.95 -15.23
C SER A 44 2.88 -11.92 -14.34
N PHE A 45 3.31 -11.75 -13.10
CA PHE A 45 2.72 -10.80 -12.17
C PHE A 45 2.88 -9.35 -12.65
N VAL A 46 4.08 -8.95 -13.08
CA VAL A 46 4.33 -7.61 -13.62
C VAL A 46 3.57 -7.36 -14.91
N SER A 47 3.51 -8.35 -15.81
CA SER A 47 2.73 -8.23 -17.05
C SER A 47 1.23 -8.08 -16.78
N HIS A 48 0.71 -8.77 -15.74
CA HIS A 48 -0.68 -8.63 -15.33
C HIS A 48 -0.97 -7.23 -14.76
N LEU A 49 -0.05 -6.69 -13.94
CA LEU A 49 -0.20 -5.33 -13.42
C LEU A 49 -0.25 -4.27 -14.53
N GLU A 50 0.61 -4.41 -15.55
CA GLU A 50 0.61 -3.51 -16.71
C GLU A 50 -0.64 -3.64 -17.59
N SER A 51 -1.18 -4.86 -17.74
CA SER A 51 -2.37 -5.10 -18.58
C SER A 51 -3.67 -4.60 -17.96
N ASN A 52 -3.66 -4.23 -16.69
CA ASN A 52 -4.81 -3.67 -15.98
C ASN A 52 -5.01 -2.15 -16.17
N ASP A 53 -4.26 -1.51 -17.09
CA ASP A 53 -4.53 -0.15 -17.51
C ASP A 53 -5.91 -0.09 -18.16
N ILE A 54 -6.89 0.35 -17.36
CA ILE A 54 -8.26 0.56 -17.83
C ILE A 54 -8.27 1.90 -18.58
N GLU A 55 -8.29 1.84 -19.92
CA GLU A 55 -8.55 3.03 -20.73
C GLU A 55 -9.99 3.50 -20.46
N LEU A 56 -10.10 4.72 -19.95
CA LEU A 56 -11.41 5.35 -19.79
C LEU A 56 -12.03 5.60 -21.16
N SER A 57 -13.29 5.19 -21.33
CA SER A 57 -14.01 5.41 -22.56
C SER A 57 -14.04 6.91 -22.92
N TYR A 58 -13.78 7.25 -24.18
CA TYR A 58 -13.89 8.60 -24.74
C TYR A 58 -15.21 9.29 -24.39
N ASN A 59 -16.27 8.55 -24.21
CA ASN A 59 -17.60 9.07 -23.87
C ASN A 59 -17.62 9.85 -22.52
N TRP A 60 -16.68 9.63 -21.61
CA TRP A 60 -16.63 10.37 -20.35
C TRP A 60 -16.28 11.84 -20.59
N VAL A 61 -15.35 12.10 -21.48
CA VAL A 61 -14.92 13.46 -21.82
C VAL A 61 -15.90 14.10 -22.80
N ASP A 62 -16.19 13.43 -23.93
CA ASP A 62 -16.96 14.03 -25.03
C ASP A 62 -18.44 14.20 -24.72
N LYS A 63 -19.05 13.23 -24.01
CA LYS A 63 -20.50 13.24 -23.76
C LYS A 63 -20.90 13.82 -22.43
N TYR A 64 -20.05 13.62 -21.41
CA TYR A 64 -20.37 14.00 -20.01
C TYR A 64 -19.48 15.13 -19.49
N ASN A 65 -18.50 15.58 -20.25
CA ASN A 65 -17.53 16.64 -19.87
C ASN A 65 -16.82 16.34 -18.53
N ILE A 66 -16.62 15.03 -18.24
CA ILE A 66 -15.95 14.56 -17.03
C ILE A 66 -14.47 14.38 -17.38
N VAL A 67 -13.65 15.34 -16.96
CA VAL A 67 -12.18 15.24 -17.07
C VAL A 67 -11.65 14.45 -15.88
N THR A 68 -11.18 13.24 -16.13
CA THR A 68 -10.48 12.43 -15.13
C THR A 68 -8.99 12.68 -15.26
N LYS A 69 -8.33 12.96 -14.14
CA LYS A 69 -6.87 13.02 -14.12
C LYS A 69 -6.31 11.60 -14.10
N SER A 70 -5.35 11.33 -14.97
CA SER A 70 -4.60 10.07 -14.91
C SER A 70 -3.60 10.07 -13.74
N GLU A 71 -3.20 8.91 -13.30
CA GLU A 71 -2.15 8.80 -12.25
C GLU A 71 -0.84 9.49 -12.68
N GLY A 72 -0.57 9.53 -13.99
CA GLY A 72 0.60 10.20 -14.57
C GLY A 72 0.58 11.72 -14.47
N ASP A 73 -0.62 12.34 -14.34
CA ASP A 73 -0.76 13.81 -14.27
C ASP A 73 -0.21 14.37 -12.95
N ASP A 74 -0.19 13.57 -11.88
CA ASP A 74 0.40 13.92 -10.60
C ASP A 74 1.05 12.68 -9.96
N LEU A 75 2.13 12.22 -10.57
CA LEU A 75 2.85 11.01 -10.17
C LEU A 75 3.28 11.05 -8.70
N TYR A 76 3.79 12.22 -8.24
CA TYR A 76 4.20 12.36 -6.84
C TYR A 76 3.04 12.10 -5.88
N LYS A 77 1.89 12.69 -6.13
CA LYS A 77 0.69 12.51 -5.31
C LYS A 77 0.20 11.07 -5.35
N SER A 78 0.20 10.45 -6.53
CA SER A 78 -0.21 9.05 -6.71
C SER A 78 0.69 8.10 -5.93
N VAL A 79 2.00 8.27 -6.00
CA VAL A 79 2.99 7.49 -5.23
C VAL A 79 2.79 7.70 -3.73
N MET A 80 2.67 8.95 -3.27
CA MET A 80 2.47 9.24 -1.85
C MET A 80 1.16 8.66 -1.32
N ASN A 81 0.08 8.74 -2.10
CA ASN A 81 -1.20 8.12 -1.75
C ASN A 81 -1.08 6.60 -1.64
N SER A 82 -0.35 5.95 -2.54
CA SER A 82 -0.11 4.50 -2.50
C SER A 82 0.67 4.10 -1.24
N ILE A 83 1.71 4.87 -0.86
CA ILE A 83 2.48 4.66 0.36
C ILE A 83 1.59 4.83 1.60
N TYR A 84 0.78 5.90 1.67
CA TYR A 84 -0.12 6.12 2.81
C TYR A 84 -1.22 5.06 2.89
N ASN A 85 -1.75 4.60 1.76
CA ASN A 85 -2.69 3.49 1.72
C ASN A 85 -2.06 2.20 2.27
N PHE A 86 -0.86 1.87 1.83
CA PHE A 86 -0.14 0.70 2.31
C PHE A 86 0.07 0.76 3.85
N LYS A 87 0.58 1.90 4.35
CA LYS A 87 0.78 2.13 5.79
C LYS A 87 -0.54 2.06 6.57
N TYR A 88 -1.61 2.65 6.03
CA TYR A 88 -2.94 2.60 6.62
C TYR A 88 -3.45 1.15 6.80
N HIS A 89 -3.32 0.33 5.76
CA HIS A 89 -3.73 -1.08 5.84
C HIS A 89 -2.89 -1.88 6.84
N LYS A 90 -1.58 -1.64 6.90
CA LYS A 90 -0.71 -2.30 7.90
C LYS A 90 -1.09 -1.93 9.33
N VAL A 91 -1.38 -0.67 9.59
CA VAL A 91 -1.86 -0.23 10.90
C VAL A 91 -3.23 -0.86 11.22
N ASP A 92 -4.10 -1.00 10.22
CA ASP A 92 -5.41 -1.65 10.40
C ASP A 92 -5.28 -3.13 10.78
N GLU A 93 -4.33 -3.86 10.18
CA GLU A 93 -3.99 -5.23 10.55
C GLU A 93 -3.51 -5.33 12.01
N VAL A 94 -2.63 -4.41 12.46
CA VAL A 94 -2.15 -4.37 13.85
C VAL A 94 -3.32 -4.14 14.81
N ILE A 95 -4.19 -3.16 14.51
CA ILE A 95 -5.38 -2.88 15.33
C ILE A 95 -6.31 -4.09 15.38
N PHE A 96 -6.51 -4.77 14.25
CA PHE A 96 -7.33 -5.98 14.19
C PHE A 96 -6.75 -7.10 15.09
N ASN A 97 -5.44 -7.31 15.06
CA ASN A 97 -4.78 -8.30 15.89
C ASN A 97 -4.91 -7.96 17.39
N ILE A 98 -4.70 -6.70 17.78
CA ILE A 98 -4.88 -6.25 19.17
C ILE A 98 -6.33 -6.47 19.61
N LYS A 99 -7.31 -6.10 18.80
CA LYS A 99 -8.75 -6.33 19.09
C LYS A 99 -9.07 -7.83 19.23
N SER A 100 -8.43 -8.67 18.46
CA SER A 100 -8.60 -10.13 18.56
C SER A 100 -8.03 -10.67 19.87
N ARG A 101 -6.86 -10.17 20.33
CA ARG A 101 -6.24 -10.51 21.61
C ARG A 101 -7.13 -10.05 22.79
N ILE A 102 -7.61 -8.82 22.75
CA ILE A 102 -8.56 -8.30 23.75
C ILE A 102 -9.82 -9.21 23.83
N LYS A 103 -10.30 -9.67 22.68
CA LYS A 103 -11.49 -10.53 22.59
C LYS A 103 -11.26 -11.94 23.13
N SER A 104 -10.03 -12.49 22.97
CA SER A 104 -9.68 -13.80 23.50
C SER A 104 -9.64 -13.83 25.03
N GLY A 105 -9.36 -12.69 25.66
CA GLY A 105 -9.35 -12.57 27.13
C GLY A 105 -8.27 -13.41 27.78
N ASP A 106 -7.07 -13.48 27.16
CA ASP A 106 -5.96 -14.24 27.69
C ASP A 106 -5.56 -13.68 29.08
N PRO A 107 -5.59 -14.52 30.14
CA PRO A 107 -5.28 -14.07 31.50
C PRO A 107 -3.81 -13.64 31.69
N ASP A 108 -2.91 -14.04 30.77
CA ASP A 108 -1.49 -13.67 30.81
C ASP A 108 -1.23 -12.30 30.16
N GLU A 109 -2.24 -11.68 29.52
CA GLU A 109 -2.14 -10.38 28.86
C GLU A 109 -2.76 -9.24 29.69
N ASP A 110 -2.05 -8.13 29.82
CA ASP A 110 -2.60 -6.93 30.49
C ASP A 110 -3.58 -6.21 29.55
N MET A 111 -4.86 -6.32 29.88
CA MET A 111 -5.95 -5.70 29.15
C MET A 111 -5.81 -4.17 29.05
N LEU A 112 -5.28 -3.51 30.08
CA LEU A 112 -5.12 -2.06 30.07
C LEU A 112 -3.98 -1.65 29.13
N GLU A 113 -2.91 -2.44 29.06
CA GLU A 113 -1.80 -2.22 28.12
C GLU A 113 -2.27 -2.40 26.68
N LEU A 114 -3.02 -3.46 26.38
CA LEU A 114 -3.59 -3.69 25.05
C LEU A 114 -4.53 -2.57 24.59
N LEU A 115 -5.36 -2.04 25.50
CA LEU A 115 -6.24 -0.92 25.19
C LEU A 115 -5.45 0.37 24.92
N ALA A 116 -4.40 0.63 25.70
CA ALA A 116 -3.51 1.78 25.49
C ALA A 116 -2.76 1.67 24.13
N GLU A 117 -2.29 0.48 23.82
CA GLU A 117 -1.65 0.18 22.53
C GLU A 117 -2.64 0.40 21.36
N GLN A 118 -3.86 -0.15 21.45
CA GLN A 118 -4.90 0.07 20.46
C GLN A 118 -5.17 1.56 20.22
N MET A 119 -5.35 2.33 21.30
CA MET A 119 -5.60 3.78 21.18
C MET A 119 -4.45 4.52 20.51
N SER A 120 -3.21 4.09 20.74
CA SER A 120 -2.03 4.66 20.08
C SER A 120 -2.05 4.39 18.57
N TRP A 121 -2.31 3.15 18.17
CA TRP A 121 -2.41 2.79 16.76
C TRP A 121 -3.60 3.43 16.05
N GLU A 122 -4.74 3.62 16.72
CA GLU A 122 -5.89 4.33 16.15
C GLU A 122 -5.59 5.82 15.87
N LYS A 123 -4.74 6.47 16.69
CA LYS A 123 -4.25 7.83 16.41
C LYS A 123 -3.38 7.87 15.15
N ILE A 124 -2.49 6.89 14.99
CA ILE A 124 -1.64 6.76 13.80
C ILE A 124 -2.50 6.52 12.56
N LYS A 125 -3.48 5.61 12.64
CA LYS A 125 -4.45 5.33 11.56
C LYS A 125 -5.18 6.59 11.13
N LYS A 126 -5.65 7.39 12.10
CA LYS A 126 -6.32 8.66 11.82
C LYS A 126 -5.40 9.62 11.06
N SER A 127 -4.14 9.76 11.47
CA SER A 127 -3.17 10.62 10.77
C SER A 127 -2.99 10.24 9.29
N PHE A 128 -2.95 8.93 8.97
CA PHE A 128 -2.90 8.48 7.56
C PHE A 128 -4.21 8.74 6.82
N SER A 129 -5.36 8.54 7.48
CA SER A 129 -6.67 8.86 6.90
C SER A 129 -6.79 10.34 6.52
N ASP A 130 -6.34 11.23 7.41
CA ASP A 130 -6.36 12.68 7.17
C ASP A 130 -5.48 13.04 5.96
N LYS A 131 -4.30 12.42 5.83
CA LYS A 131 -3.41 12.62 4.67
C LYS A 131 -4.01 12.11 3.35
N LEU A 132 -4.83 11.07 3.42
CA LEU A 132 -5.54 10.52 2.27
C LEU A 132 -6.83 11.28 1.93
N GLY A 133 -7.21 12.29 2.73
CA GLY A 133 -8.46 13.02 2.58
C GLY A 133 -9.71 12.15 2.84
N ARG A 134 -9.56 11.07 3.62
CA ARG A 134 -10.67 10.17 3.98
C ARG A 134 -11.37 10.66 5.24
N ILE A 135 -12.70 10.68 5.21
CA ILE A 135 -13.52 10.94 6.39
C ILE A 135 -13.73 9.60 7.10
N ILE A 136 -13.23 9.46 8.33
CA ILE A 136 -13.55 8.32 9.18
C ILE A 136 -14.89 8.62 9.84
N ILE A 137 -15.95 7.97 9.39
CA ILE A 137 -17.24 7.96 10.10
C ILE A 137 -17.08 6.97 11.25
N LYS A 138 -17.25 7.47 12.49
CA LYS A 138 -17.26 6.64 13.71
C LYS A 138 -18.60 5.96 13.89
#